data_6aa5ef6b41e28f91f3cfc57fd0c485a9
#
_entry.id   6aa5ef6b41e28f91f3cfc57fd0c485a9
#
_cell.length_a   1.000
_cell.length_b   1.000
_cell.length_c   1.000
_cell.angle_alpha   90.00
_cell.angle_beta   90.00
_cell.angle_gamma   90.00
#
_symmetry.space_group_name_H-M   'P 1'
#
loop_
_entity.id
_entity.type
_entity.pdbx_description
1 polymer ?
#
loop_
_entity_poly.entity_id
_entity_poly.type
_entity_poly.pdbx_seq_one_letter_code
_entity_poly.pdbx_strand_id
1 'polypeptide(L)' 'MYKRIRDLREDKDLNQTQVAEYLGMSQTGYSKYETGENDIPTQVLIKLAAFYKVSTDYLLGISDKK' A
#
# COMPACT_ATOMS: atom_id res chain seq x y z
N MET A 1 -3.64 3.37 10.53
CA MET A 1 -2.95 3.89 9.36
C MET A 1 -1.69 3.06 9.10
N TYR A 2 -1.50 2.63 7.87
CA TYR A 2 -0.37 1.78 7.52
C TYR A 2 0.69 2.61 6.80
N LYS A 3 1.53 3.24 7.58
CA LYS A 3 2.54 4.18 7.10
C LYS A 3 3.48 3.58 6.04
N ARG A 4 3.76 2.27 6.13
CA ARG A 4 4.74 1.65 5.24
C ARG A 4 4.30 1.59 3.78
N ILE A 5 3.00 1.58 3.48
CA ILE A 5 2.57 1.60 2.08
C ILE A 5 2.94 2.93 1.42
N ARG A 6 2.83 4.03 2.17
CA ARG A 6 3.25 5.33 1.68
C ARG A 6 4.78 5.40 1.55
N ASP A 7 5.48 4.92 2.57
CA ASP A 7 6.95 4.95 2.56
C ASP A 7 7.50 4.16 1.37
N LEU A 8 6.96 2.97 1.10
CA LEU A 8 7.40 2.16 -0.03
C LEU A 8 7.06 2.82 -1.36
N ARG A 9 5.89 3.46 -1.45
CA ARG A 9 5.51 4.18 -2.66
C ARG A 9 6.50 5.31 -2.94
N GLU A 10 6.83 6.10 -1.94
CA GLU A 10 7.76 7.21 -2.08
C GLU A 10 9.17 6.72 -2.41
N ASP A 11 9.60 5.61 -1.80
CA ASP A 11 10.91 5.00 -2.09
C ASP A 11 11.04 4.58 -3.55
N LYS A 12 9.93 4.23 -4.20
CA LYS A 12 9.91 3.83 -5.61
C LYS A 12 9.64 5.01 -6.54
N ASP A 13 9.56 6.22 -6.02
CA ASP A 13 9.25 7.43 -6.79
C ASP A 13 7.91 7.33 -7.52
N LEU A 14 6.94 6.68 -6.90
CA LEU A 14 5.59 6.52 -7.45
C LEU A 14 4.64 7.52 -6.83
N ASN A 15 3.67 8.00 -7.63
CA ASN A 15 2.59 8.79 -7.09
C ASN A 15 1.38 7.90 -6.77
N GLN A 16 0.39 8.45 -6.09
CA GLN A 16 -0.79 7.69 -5.68
C GLN A 16 -1.58 7.16 -6.87
N THR A 17 -1.64 7.93 -7.96
CA THR A 17 -2.36 7.51 -9.16
C THR A 17 -1.76 6.25 -9.77
N GLN A 18 -0.43 6.16 -9.81
CA GLN A 18 0.25 5.01 -10.38
C GLN A 18 -0.04 3.73 -9.59
N VAL A 19 -0.03 3.82 -8.26
CA VAL A 19 -0.33 2.66 -7.43
C VAL A 19 -1.82 2.30 -7.53
N ALA A 20 -2.70 3.30 -7.56
CA ALA A 20 -4.13 3.07 -7.72
C ALA A 20 -4.43 2.36 -9.05
N GLU A 21 -3.77 2.76 -10.13
CA GLU A 21 -3.91 2.10 -11.42
C GLU A 21 -3.52 0.63 -11.36
N TYR A 22 -2.40 0.33 -10.70
CA TYR A 22 -1.98 -1.05 -10.50
C TYR A 22 -3.04 -1.86 -9.76
N LEU A 23 -3.68 -1.24 -8.76
CA LEU A 23 -4.71 -1.91 -7.95
C LEU A 23 -6.08 -1.95 -8.64
N GLY A 24 -6.23 -1.25 -9.77
CA GLY A 24 -7.50 -1.20 -10.46
C GLY A 24 -8.55 -0.35 -9.76
N MET A 25 -8.13 0.71 -9.07
CA MET A 25 -9.05 1.55 -8.30
C MET A 25 -8.75 3.03 -8.52
N SER A 26 -9.61 3.91 -8.02
CA SER A 26 -9.41 5.35 -8.13
C SER A 26 -8.31 5.83 -7.20
N GLN A 27 -7.68 6.94 -7.57
CA GLN A 27 -6.67 7.57 -6.73
C GLN A 27 -7.27 8.01 -5.38
N THR A 28 -8.48 8.54 -5.39
CA THR A 28 -9.16 8.96 -4.17
C THR A 28 -9.38 7.77 -3.22
N GLY A 29 -9.81 6.64 -3.75
CA GLY A 29 -10.00 5.42 -2.95
C GLY A 29 -8.70 4.92 -2.35
N TYR A 30 -7.64 4.91 -3.15
CA TYR A 30 -6.32 4.49 -2.67
C TYR A 30 -5.80 5.45 -1.59
N SER A 31 -5.98 6.76 -1.80
CA SER A 31 -5.52 7.77 -0.84
C SER A 31 -6.08 7.53 0.56
N LYS A 32 -7.30 7.05 0.65
CA LYS A 32 -7.93 6.75 1.95
C LYS A 32 -7.25 5.62 2.70
N TYR A 33 -6.58 4.73 1.99
CA TYR A 33 -5.77 3.71 2.65
C TYR A 33 -4.52 4.33 3.28
N GLU A 34 -3.90 5.27 2.61
CA GLU A 34 -2.70 5.93 3.15
C GLU A 34 -3.03 6.82 4.33
N THR A 35 -4.17 7.49 4.32
CA THR A 35 -4.59 8.37 5.42
C THR A 35 -5.17 7.61 6.61
N GLY A 36 -5.59 6.37 6.41
CA GLY A 36 -6.22 5.57 7.44
C GLY A 36 -7.73 5.76 7.54
N GLU A 37 -8.35 6.52 6.62
CA GLU A 37 -9.80 6.66 6.58
C GLU A 37 -10.50 5.33 6.34
N ASN A 38 -9.91 4.50 5.49
CA ASN A 38 -10.42 3.18 5.17
C ASN A 38 -9.37 2.12 5.47
N ASP A 39 -9.81 1.00 6.02
CA ASP A 39 -8.93 -0.16 6.18
C ASP A 39 -8.63 -0.77 4.82
N ILE A 40 -7.45 -1.39 4.71
CA ILE A 40 -7.04 -2.04 3.46
C ILE A 40 -7.65 -3.43 3.40
N PRO A 41 -8.47 -3.73 2.37
CA PRO A 41 -8.97 -5.09 2.20
C PRO A 41 -7.83 -6.09 2.01
N THR A 42 -8.04 -7.32 2.46
CA THR A 42 -7.01 -8.36 2.41
C THR A 42 -6.46 -8.54 0.99
N GLN A 43 -7.32 -8.52 -0.02
CA GLN A 43 -6.87 -8.70 -1.40
C GLN A 43 -5.98 -7.57 -1.88
N VAL A 44 -6.27 -6.33 -1.47
CA VAL A 44 -5.45 -5.17 -1.80
C VAL A 44 -4.10 -5.27 -1.09
N LEU A 45 -4.11 -5.69 0.16
CA LEU A 45 -2.89 -5.89 0.94
C LEU A 45 -1.97 -6.91 0.27
N ILE A 46 -2.52 -8.02 -0.20
CA ILE A 46 -1.76 -9.06 -0.90
C ILE A 46 -1.16 -8.51 -2.19
N LYS A 47 -1.93 -7.73 -2.94
CA LYS A 47 -1.44 -7.12 -4.18
C LYS A 47 -0.29 -6.14 -3.92
N LEU A 48 -0.41 -5.34 -2.87
CA LEU A 48 0.64 -4.39 -2.51
C LEU A 48 1.91 -5.12 -2.08
N ALA A 49 1.78 -6.20 -1.30
CA ALA A 49 2.92 -6.99 -0.89
C ALA A 49 3.67 -7.57 -2.09
N ALA A 50 2.92 -8.10 -3.05
CA ALA A 50 3.51 -8.63 -4.29
C ALA A 50 4.14 -7.52 -5.13
N PHE A 51 3.49 -6.37 -5.22
CA PHE A 51 3.98 -5.24 -6.00
C PHE A 51 5.31 -4.72 -5.47
N TYR A 52 5.43 -4.58 -4.15
CA TYR A 52 6.65 -4.09 -3.51
C TYR A 52 7.64 -5.21 -3.15
N LYS A 53 7.26 -6.47 -3.37
CA LYS A 53 8.08 -7.65 -3.05
C LYS A 53 8.47 -7.69 -1.57
N VAL A 54 7.49 -7.45 -0.72
CA VAL A 54 7.63 -7.50 0.74
C VAL A 54 6.53 -8.39 1.32
N SER A 55 6.65 -8.73 2.60
CA SER A 55 5.62 -9.51 3.27
C SER A 55 4.44 -8.62 3.66
N THR A 56 3.27 -9.22 3.83
CA THR A 56 2.10 -8.51 4.36
C THR A 56 2.37 -8.04 5.79
N ASP A 57 3.11 -8.83 6.57
CA ASP A 57 3.48 -8.46 7.94
C ASP A 57 4.32 -7.19 7.96
N TYR A 58 5.24 -7.04 6.99
CA TYR A 58 6.02 -5.82 6.88
C TYR A 58 5.13 -4.62 6.59
N LEU A 59 4.18 -4.77 5.65
CA LEU A 59 3.25 -3.68 5.31
C LEU A 59 2.40 -3.26 6.50
N LEU A 60 2.00 -4.21 7.33
CA LEU A 60 1.18 -3.94 8.50
C LEU A 60 1.98 -3.39 9.69
N GLY A 61 3.31 -3.37 9.59
CA GLY A 61 4.15 -2.92 10.68
C GLY A 61 4.34 -3.92 11.79
N ILE A 62 3.97 -5.19 11.57
CA ILE A 62 4.10 -6.25 12.56
C ILE A 62 5.52 -6.80 12.59
N SER A 63 6.21 -6.76 11.45
CA SER A 63 7.56 -7.29 11.30
C SER A 63 8.44 -6.29 10.56
N ASP A 64 9.71 -6.22 10.93
CA ASP A 64 10.69 -5.39 10.22
C ASP A 64 11.34 -6.14 9.06
N LYS A 65 11.04 -7.41 8.89
CA LYS A 65 11.56 -8.20 7.78
C LYS A 65 10.68 -8.04 6.55
N LYS A 66 11.28 -7.65 5.46
CA LYS A 66 10.61 -7.57 4.18
C LYS A 66 10.41 -8.97 3.60
#